data_350e6554b3689f56cee225dfc4557d45
#
_entry.id   350e6554b3689f56cee225dfc4557d45
#
_cell.length_a   1.000
_cell.length_b   1.000
_cell.length_c   1.000
_cell.angle_alpha   90.00
_cell.angle_beta   90.00
_cell.angle_gamma   90.00
#
_symmetry.space_group_name_H-M   'P 1'
#
loop_
_entity.id
_entity.type
_entity.pdbx_description
1 polymer ?
#
loop_
_entity_poly.entity_id
_entity_poly.type
_entity_poly.pdbx_seq_one_letter_code
_entity_poly.pdbx_strand_id
1 'polypeptide(L)'
;MANLKGGNFQKQIKDAFHRLEAFGIGRVGKNDNLTHSDKLAEKRNMYLKDISNYFTSQNLNDKLNTLMTKDNLDKFFTERFETLSIKSQENYIRGISSMLNGLFDQNIYIPLHYEDKDFFDDRVKAIKDQ
;
A
#
# COMPACT_ATOMS: atom_id res chain seq x y z
N MET A 1 -9.22 -5.67 17.29
CA MET A 1 -8.57 -5.73 15.99
C MET A 1 -7.26 -6.48 16.06
N ALA A 2 -6.99 -7.29 15.05
CA ALA A 2 -5.69 -7.95 14.93
C ALA A 2 -4.63 -6.98 14.43
N ASN A 3 -3.39 -7.26 14.75
CA ASN A 3 -2.23 -6.53 14.24
C ASN A 3 -1.41 -7.42 13.32
N LEU A 4 -0.58 -6.81 12.49
CA LEU A 4 0.46 -7.54 11.78
C LEU A 4 1.42 -8.16 12.79
N LYS A 5 2.11 -9.24 12.38
CA LYS A 5 3.09 -9.89 13.24
C LYS A 5 4.12 -8.90 13.75
N GLY A 6 4.64 -9.13 14.96
CA GLY A 6 5.63 -8.26 15.58
C GLY A 6 6.92 -8.17 14.77
N GLY A 7 7.70 -7.12 15.06
CA GLY A 7 8.94 -6.83 14.37
C GLY A 7 8.91 -5.46 13.73
N ASN A 8 9.95 -5.14 12.97
CA ASN A 8 10.03 -3.86 12.27
C ASN A 8 9.14 -3.86 11.01
N PHE A 9 9.06 -2.71 10.35
CA PHE A 9 8.21 -2.57 9.17
C PHE A 9 8.59 -3.52 8.03
N GLN A 10 9.86 -3.91 7.90
CA GLN A 10 10.29 -4.84 6.85
C GLN A 10 9.65 -6.22 7.02
N LYS A 11 9.61 -6.72 8.25
CA LYS A 11 8.92 -7.99 8.55
C LYS A 11 7.41 -7.86 8.38
N GLN A 12 6.85 -6.73 8.79
CA GLN A 12 5.43 -6.49 8.67
C GLN A 12 4.98 -6.34 7.21
N ILE A 13 5.82 -5.80 6.33
CA ILE A 13 5.54 -5.76 4.89
C ILE A 13 5.38 -7.18 4.34
N LYS A 14 6.27 -8.09 4.71
CA LYS A 14 6.17 -9.49 4.28
C LYS A 14 4.89 -10.14 4.79
N ASP A 15 4.55 -9.92 6.04
CA ASP A 15 3.32 -10.45 6.62
C ASP A 15 2.09 -9.87 5.91
N ALA A 16 2.07 -8.57 5.66
CA ALA A 16 0.97 -7.92 4.94
C ALA A 16 0.80 -8.52 3.53
N PHE A 17 1.90 -8.73 2.82
CA PHE A 17 1.86 -9.31 1.49
C PHE A 17 1.26 -10.72 1.52
N HIS A 18 1.69 -11.56 2.47
CA HIS A 18 1.18 -12.92 2.62
C HIS A 18 -0.31 -12.95 2.96
N ARG A 19 -0.77 -12.06 3.82
CA ARG A 19 -2.18 -12.00 4.22
C ARG A 19 -3.11 -11.66 3.08
N LEU A 20 -2.62 -11.04 2.02
CA LEU A 20 -3.41 -10.67 0.85
C LEU A 20 -3.36 -11.73 -0.26
N GLU A 21 -2.56 -12.79 -0.12
CA GLU A 21 -2.43 -13.83 -1.15
C GLU A 21 -3.73 -14.61 -1.34
N ALA A 22 -4.11 -14.79 -2.60
CA ALA A 22 -5.27 -15.60 -2.99
C ALA A 22 -5.01 -16.25 -4.36
N PHE A 23 -3.79 -16.77 -4.54
CA PHE A 23 -3.37 -17.41 -5.80
C PHE A 23 -4.25 -18.62 -6.09
N GLY A 24 -4.69 -18.73 -7.35
CA GLY A 24 -5.51 -19.85 -7.79
C GLY A 24 -6.97 -19.80 -7.32
N ILE A 25 -7.34 -18.78 -6.56
CA ILE A 25 -8.71 -18.57 -6.09
C ILE A 25 -9.32 -17.47 -6.95
N GLY A 26 -10.46 -17.75 -7.59
CA GLY A 26 -11.17 -16.78 -8.40
C GLY A 26 -11.76 -15.65 -7.55
N ARG A 27 -11.87 -14.46 -8.15
CA ARG A 27 -12.53 -13.34 -7.49
C ARG A 27 -14.02 -13.64 -7.34
N VAL A 28 -14.57 -13.35 -6.17
CA VAL A 28 -15.99 -13.52 -5.89
C VAL A 28 -16.65 -12.14 -5.96
N GLY A 29 -17.36 -11.87 -7.07
CA GLY A 29 -18.05 -10.60 -7.25
C GLY A 29 -17.11 -9.44 -7.52
N LYS A 30 -17.20 -8.38 -6.70
CA LYS A 30 -16.38 -7.17 -6.83
C LYS A 30 -14.92 -7.44 -6.45
N ASN A 31 -14.05 -6.48 -6.78
CA ASN A 31 -12.65 -6.51 -6.35
C ASN A 31 -12.57 -6.69 -4.82
N ASP A 32 -11.95 -7.78 -4.39
CA ASP A 32 -11.80 -8.14 -2.98
C ASP A 32 -10.48 -7.64 -2.37
N ASN A 33 -9.69 -6.88 -3.11
CA ASN A 33 -8.39 -6.32 -2.71
C ASN A 33 -7.31 -7.38 -2.44
N LEU A 34 -7.54 -8.64 -2.81
CA LEU A 34 -6.58 -9.72 -2.63
C LEU A 34 -5.67 -9.88 -3.84
N THR A 35 -4.57 -10.59 -3.65
CA THR A 35 -3.57 -10.86 -4.70
C THR A 35 -3.87 -12.19 -5.35
N HIS A 36 -4.53 -12.17 -6.51
CA HIS A 36 -4.99 -13.37 -7.21
C HIS A 36 -4.04 -13.88 -8.30
N SER A 37 -3.11 -13.05 -8.77
CA SER A 37 -2.23 -13.43 -9.87
C SER A 37 -0.78 -13.08 -9.57
N ASP A 38 0.14 -13.78 -10.24
CA ASP A 38 1.58 -13.52 -10.13
C ASP A 38 1.93 -12.10 -10.60
N LYS A 39 1.28 -11.63 -11.63
CA LYS A 39 1.52 -10.28 -12.18
C LYS A 39 1.13 -9.19 -11.17
N LEU A 40 0.01 -9.34 -10.49
CA LEU A 40 -0.40 -8.42 -9.45
C LEU A 40 0.53 -8.51 -8.23
N ALA A 41 0.98 -9.73 -7.89
CA ALA A 41 1.93 -9.95 -6.82
C ALA A 41 3.24 -9.21 -7.06
N GLU A 42 3.78 -9.27 -8.28
CA GLU A 42 5.00 -8.55 -8.64
C GLU A 42 4.85 -7.04 -8.43
N LYS A 43 3.74 -6.46 -8.88
CA LYS A 43 3.48 -5.04 -8.73
C LYS A 43 3.34 -4.63 -7.27
N ARG A 44 2.55 -5.38 -6.49
CA ARG A 44 2.35 -5.10 -5.07
C ARG A 44 3.63 -5.21 -4.28
N ASN A 45 4.45 -6.23 -4.60
CA ASN A 45 5.75 -6.41 -3.96
C ASN A 45 6.67 -5.22 -4.27
N MET A 46 6.65 -4.72 -5.50
CA MET A 46 7.42 -3.53 -5.89
C MET A 46 6.99 -2.31 -5.08
N TYR A 47 5.70 -2.06 -4.92
CA TYR A 47 5.20 -0.93 -4.15
C TYR A 47 5.65 -1.00 -2.69
N LEU A 48 5.51 -2.16 -2.08
CA LEU A 48 5.89 -2.35 -0.68
C LEU A 48 7.40 -2.22 -0.49
N LYS A 49 8.19 -2.73 -1.42
CA LYS A 49 9.65 -2.61 -1.39
C LYS A 49 10.09 -1.14 -1.49
N ASP A 50 9.46 -0.38 -2.38
CA ASP A 50 9.75 1.05 -2.53
C ASP A 50 9.44 1.82 -1.24
N ILE A 51 8.30 1.55 -0.62
CA ILE A 51 7.93 2.17 0.66
C ILE A 51 8.93 1.80 1.75
N SER A 52 9.33 0.53 1.81
CA SER A 52 10.33 0.06 2.77
C SER A 52 11.67 0.80 2.58
N ASN A 53 12.12 0.93 1.34
CA ASN A 53 13.36 1.64 1.03
C ASN A 53 13.27 3.11 1.42
N TYR A 54 12.11 3.74 1.19
CA TYR A 54 11.89 5.12 1.57
C TYR A 54 11.96 5.29 3.09
N PHE A 55 11.26 4.45 3.86
CA PHE A 55 11.32 4.52 5.32
C PHE A 55 12.74 4.34 5.84
N THR A 56 13.49 3.40 5.27
CA THR A 56 14.89 3.17 5.62
C THR A 56 15.73 4.42 5.33
N SER A 57 15.53 5.06 4.18
CA SER A 57 16.27 6.27 3.79
C SER A 57 15.99 7.46 4.69
N GLN A 58 14.80 7.49 5.32
CA GLN A 58 14.40 8.55 6.24
C GLN A 58 14.71 8.20 7.69
N ASN A 59 15.43 7.11 7.94
CA ASN A 59 15.75 6.60 9.27
C ASN A 59 14.51 6.33 10.13
N LEU A 60 13.40 6.00 9.49
CA LEU A 60 12.20 5.58 10.17
C LEU A 60 12.30 4.10 10.49
N ASN A 61 12.09 3.72 11.76
CA ASN A 61 12.24 2.35 12.21
C ASN A 61 11.18 2.02 13.27
N ASP A 62 9.94 1.99 12.82
CA ASP A 62 8.80 1.68 13.67
C ASP A 62 7.96 0.61 12.96
N LYS A 63 6.81 0.27 13.52
CA LYS A 63 5.89 -0.68 12.91
C LYS A 63 5.26 -0.10 11.66
N LEU A 64 5.00 -0.96 10.67
CA LEU A 64 4.40 -0.54 9.42
C LEU A 64 3.07 0.19 9.64
N ASN A 65 2.22 -0.35 10.51
CA ASN A 65 0.92 0.26 10.80
C ASN A 65 1.02 1.59 11.56
N THR A 66 2.19 1.90 12.12
CA THR A 66 2.48 3.21 12.71
C THR A 66 3.02 4.18 11.67
N LEU A 67 3.85 3.69 10.75
CA LEU A 67 4.50 4.52 9.73
C LEU A 67 3.58 4.84 8.55
N MET A 68 2.56 4.03 8.30
CA MET A 68 1.68 4.18 7.15
C MET A 68 0.61 5.25 7.41
N THR A 69 1.04 6.50 7.48
CA THR A 69 0.19 7.67 7.74
C THR A 69 0.06 8.53 6.50
N LYS A 70 -0.93 9.42 6.48
CA LYS A 70 -1.10 10.39 5.39
C LYS A 70 0.16 11.20 5.15
N ASP A 71 0.76 11.70 6.23
CA ASP A 71 1.96 12.54 6.13
C ASP A 71 3.14 11.79 5.52
N ASN A 72 3.40 10.57 5.99
CA ASN A 72 4.50 9.76 5.46
C ASN A 72 4.26 9.33 4.01
N LEU A 73 3.04 8.96 3.66
CA LEU A 73 2.71 8.60 2.28
C LEU A 73 2.77 9.81 1.35
N ASP A 74 2.35 10.97 1.82
CA ASP A 74 2.42 12.19 1.02
C ASP A 74 3.88 12.54 0.67
N LYS A 75 4.76 12.43 1.64
CA LYS A 75 6.20 12.64 1.43
C LYS A 75 6.79 11.60 0.48
N PHE A 76 6.40 10.33 0.64
CA PHE A 76 6.83 9.24 -0.24
C PHE A 76 6.38 9.50 -1.69
N PHE A 77 5.12 9.84 -1.89
CA PHE A 77 4.60 10.15 -3.22
C PHE A 77 5.32 11.33 -3.86
N THR A 78 5.55 12.40 -3.09
CA THR A 78 6.23 13.58 -3.59
C THR A 78 7.64 13.25 -4.07
N GLU A 79 8.40 12.51 -3.29
CA GLU A 79 9.79 12.15 -3.64
C GLU A 79 9.83 11.14 -4.78
N ARG A 80 9.05 10.06 -4.69
CA ARG A 80 9.10 8.96 -5.65
C ARG A 80 8.55 9.35 -7.02
N PHE A 81 7.55 10.22 -7.04
CA PHE A 81 6.82 10.55 -8.27
C PHE A 81 7.59 11.46 -9.20
N GLU A 82 8.67 12.09 -8.75
CA GLU A 82 9.50 12.93 -9.62
C GLU A 82 10.02 12.17 -10.84
N THR A 83 10.24 10.87 -10.70
CA THR A 83 10.84 10.03 -11.76
C THR A 83 9.83 9.10 -12.44
N LEU A 84 8.55 9.18 -12.09
CA LEU A 84 7.53 8.27 -12.62
C LEU A 84 6.59 8.98 -13.59
N SER A 85 6.13 8.24 -14.60
CA SER A 85 5.06 8.71 -15.49
C SER A 85 3.75 8.90 -14.72
N ILE A 86 2.84 9.71 -15.25
CA ILE A 86 1.54 9.94 -14.62
C ILE A 86 0.79 8.62 -14.41
N LYS A 87 0.83 7.72 -15.40
CA LYS A 87 0.15 6.42 -15.27
C LYS A 87 0.75 5.56 -14.15
N SER A 88 2.07 5.56 -14.03
CA SER A 88 2.75 4.83 -12.95
C SER A 88 2.41 5.43 -11.58
N GLN A 89 2.36 6.75 -11.47
CA GLN A 89 1.96 7.43 -10.25
C GLN A 89 0.56 7.02 -9.82
N GLU A 90 -0.39 7.02 -10.75
CA GLU A 90 -1.76 6.59 -10.46
C GLU A 90 -1.81 5.14 -9.98
N ASN A 91 -1.06 4.26 -10.65
CA ASN A 91 -1.01 2.84 -10.27
C ASN A 91 -0.45 2.65 -8.86
N TYR A 92 0.56 3.41 -8.46
CA TYR A 92 1.10 3.38 -7.10
C TYR A 92 0.04 3.75 -6.06
N ILE A 93 -0.65 4.88 -6.29
CA ILE A 93 -1.65 5.37 -5.34
C ILE A 93 -2.79 4.34 -5.19
N ARG A 94 -3.32 3.86 -6.29
CA ARG A 94 -4.44 2.92 -6.28
C ARG A 94 -4.02 1.55 -5.73
N GLY A 95 -2.82 1.09 -6.07
CA GLY A 95 -2.31 -0.20 -5.58
C GLY A 95 -2.08 -0.19 -4.08
N ILE A 96 -1.49 0.88 -3.55
CA ILE A 96 -1.27 1.02 -2.12
C ILE A 96 -2.61 1.10 -1.38
N SER A 97 -3.54 1.92 -1.88
CA SER A 97 -4.88 2.03 -1.29
C SER A 97 -5.59 0.67 -1.24
N SER A 98 -5.54 -0.09 -2.34
CA SER A 98 -6.15 -1.41 -2.40
C SER A 98 -5.57 -2.37 -1.36
N MET A 99 -4.23 -2.38 -1.19
CA MET A 99 -3.59 -3.23 -0.19
C MET A 99 -4.00 -2.85 1.24
N LEU A 100 -4.06 -1.56 1.55
CA LEU A 100 -4.48 -1.08 2.87
C LEU A 100 -5.93 -1.47 3.14
N ASN A 101 -6.82 -1.31 2.16
CA ASN A 101 -8.20 -1.74 2.28
C ASN A 101 -8.32 -3.25 2.48
N GLY A 102 -7.50 -4.03 1.78
CA GLY A 102 -7.47 -5.48 1.93
C GLY A 102 -7.07 -5.91 3.34
N LEU A 103 -6.08 -5.25 3.94
CA LEU A 103 -5.68 -5.51 5.32
C LEU A 103 -6.80 -5.14 6.29
N PHE A 104 -7.45 -4.00 6.07
CA PHE A 104 -8.59 -3.58 6.87
C PHE A 104 -9.73 -4.60 6.80
N ASP A 105 -10.01 -5.15 5.61
CA ASP A 105 -11.03 -6.19 5.41
C ASP A 105 -10.75 -7.45 6.24
N GLN A 106 -9.49 -7.70 6.57
CA GLN A 106 -9.08 -8.84 7.40
C GLN A 106 -9.00 -8.49 8.89
N ASN A 107 -9.57 -7.36 9.29
CA ASN A 107 -9.54 -6.86 10.67
C ASN A 107 -8.12 -6.57 11.19
N ILE A 108 -7.20 -6.23 10.28
CA ILE A 108 -5.87 -5.77 10.65
C ILE A 108 -5.94 -4.26 10.89
N TYR A 109 -5.34 -3.78 11.99
CA TYR A 109 -5.28 -2.35 12.27
C TYR A 109 -4.37 -1.67 11.25
N ILE A 110 -4.94 -0.73 10.51
CA ILE A 110 -4.23 0.12 9.54
C ILE A 110 -4.79 1.55 9.69
N PRO A 111 -3.94 2.58 9.84
CA PRO A 111 -4.43 3.95 10.04
C PRO A 111 -5.06 4.57 8.78
N LEU A 112 -4.78 4.02 7.60
CA LEU A 112 -5.37 4.49 6.33
C LEU A 112 -6.12 3.34 5.68
N HIS A 113 -7.40 3.55 5.34
CA HIS A 113 -8.25 2.54 4.72
C HIS A 113 -9.44 3.23 4.01
N TYR A 114 -10.58 2.54 3.88
CA TYR A 114 -11.76 3.03 3.16
C TYR A 114 -12.21 4.44 3.55
N GLU A 115 -12.10 4.80 4.84
CA GLU A 115 -12.51 6.12 5.31
C GLU A 115 -11.60 7.23 4.79
N ASP A 116 -10.42 6.90 4.31
CA ASP A 116 -9.43 7.83 3.80
C ASP A 116 -9.41 7.90 2.27
N LYS A 117 -10.48 7.46 1.64
CA LYS A 117 -10.61 7.43 0.18
C LYS A 117 -10.29 8.80 -0.44
N ASP A 118 -10.74 9.87 0.17
CA ASP A 118 -10.53 11.21 -0.36
C ASP A 118 -9.05 11.59 -0.44
N PHE A 119 -8.24 11.15 0.53
CA PHE A 119 -6.80 11.38 0.48
C PHE A 119 -6.18 10.79 -0.80
N PHE A 120 -6.54 9.55 -1.13
CA PHE A 120 -6.01 8.89 -2.32
C PHE A 120 -6.61 9.46 -3.61
N ASP A 121 -7.89 9.74 -3.63
CA ASP A 121 -8.57 10.30 -4.80
C ASP A 121 -8.05 11.70 -5.13
N ASP A 122 -7.80 12.52 -4.12
CA ASP A 122 -7.26 13.88 -4.30
C ASP A 122 -5.85 13.82 -4.88
N ARG A 123 -5.04 12.86 -4.48
CA ARG A 123 -3.70 12.67 -5.04
C ARG A 123 -3.75 12.26 -6.51
N VAL A 124 -4.66 11.34 -6.87
CA VAL A 124 -4.86 10.94 -8.27
C VAL A 124 -5.31 12.15 -9.10
N LYS A 125 -6.25 12.92 -8.59
CA LYS A 125 -6.73 14.13 -9.28
C LYS A 125 -5.60 15.12 -9.49
N ALA A 126 -4.77 15.36 -8.48
CA ALA A 126 -3.67 16.32 -8.57
C ALA A 126 -2.67 15.95 -9.67
N ILE A 127 -2.34 14.67 -9.83
CA ILE A 127 -1.40 14.24 -10.88
C ILE A 127 -2.03 14.31 -12.27
N LYS A 128 -3.33 14.10 -12.41
CA LYS A 128 -4.02 14.20 -13.70
C LYS A 128 -4.20 15.65 -14.16
N ASP A 129 -4.18 16.58 -13.22
CA ASP A 129 -4.33 18.01 -13.52
C ASP A 129 -2.99 18.69 -13.88
N GLN A 130 -1.91 17.94 -13.90
CA GLN A 130 -0.57 18.44 -14.28
C GLN A 130 -0.49 18.69 -15.79
#